data_d698825959d43c0e38913c1215c0f533
#
_entry.id   d698825959d43c0e38913c1215c0f533
#
_cell.length_a   1.000
_cell.length_b   1.000
_cell.length_c   1.000
_cell.angle_alpha   90.00
_cell.angle_beta   90.00
_cell.angle_gamma   90.00
#
_symmetry.space_group_name_H-M   'P 1'
#
loop_
_entity.id
_entity.type
_entity.pdbx_description
1 polymer ?
#
loop_
_entity_poly.entity_id
_entity_poly.type
_entity_poly.pdbx_seq_one_letter_code
_entity_poly.pdbx_strand_id
1 'polypeptide(L)'
;SPDYNQKVADGFNFAWSNGASVISNSWFSPTPQAILTDAIQNAISNGRNGRGCVVVFATGNHNSSVRYPANAIPDILAVGAMSPCEERKNPNSCDGENWGSNFGTTLDIVAPGVLIPTTDRTGNAGYSSGDYILNFNGTSSACPHVAATAALILSENPLLTQKQVADIIESTAQKVGNYSYSSTNGRPNGTWHQEMGYGLLNTFAAIAKVKSETLNFSNQNLYSSLFTGKWNVVANNVNVSNNAHLTLNFGEQITINPPFTVNAGSQLSIYR
;
A
#
# COMPACT_ATOMS: atom_id res chain seq x y z
N SER A 1 2.46 25.11 -13.34
CA SER A 1 2.20 26.46 -12.79
C SER A 1 1.92 26.35 -11.30
N PRO A 2 2.14 27.42 -10.49
CA PRO A 2 1.80 27.40 -9.07
C PRO A 2 0.36 26.98 -8.78
N ASP A 3 -0.58 27.40 -9.60
CA ASP A 3 -2.01 27.04 -9.51
C ASP A 3 -2.25 25.53 -9.71
N TYR A 4 -1.50 24.87 -10.60
CA TYR A 4 -1.60 23.43 -10.79
C TYR A 4 -1.14 22.63 -9.56
N ASN A 5 0.02 23.00 -9.00
CA ASN A 5 0.56 22.33 -7.81
C ASN A 5 -0.35 22.51 -6.58
N GLN A 6 -0.94 23.71 -6.43
CA GLN A 6 -1.94 23.98 -5.40
C GLN A 6 -3.16 23.06 -5.57
N LYS A 7 -3.73 22.97 -6.77
CA LYS A 7 -4.90 22.09 -7.03
C LYS A 7 -4.62 20.63 -6.75
N VAL A 8 -3.41 20.15 -7.06
CA VAL A 8 -3.02 18.78 -6.74
C VAL A 8 -2.88 18.60 -5.22
N ALA A 9 -2.27 19.54 -4.51
CA ALA A 9 -2.17 19.53 -3.06
C ALA A 9 -3.55 19.56 -2.39
N ASP A 10 -4.47 20.38 -2.90
CA ASP A 10 -5.86 20.45 -2.45
C ASP A 10 -6.58 19.12 -2.67
N GLY A 11 -6.29 18.41 -3.77
CA GLY A 11 -6.80 17.07 -4.05
C GLY A 11 -6.35 16.04 -3.01
N PHE A 12 -5.09 16.04 -2.59
CA PHE A 12 -4.60 15.20 -1.49
C PHE A 12 -5.30 15.54 -0.18
N ASN A 13 -5.37 16.83 0.16
CA ASN A 13 -6.02 17.28 1.39
C ASN A 13 -7.51 16.91 1.41
N PHE A 14 -8.20 17.08 0.28
CA PHE A 14 -9.58 16.64 0.13
C PHE A 14 -9.71 15.12 0.32
N ALA A 15 -8.87 14.32 -0.32
CA ALA A 15 -8.96 12.87 -0.27
C ALA A 15 -8.86 12.35 1.19
N TRP A 16 -7.76 12.67 1.89
CA TRP A 16 -7.55 12.13 3.23
C TRP A 16 -8.54 12.68 4.26
N SER A 17 -8.93 13.96 4.17
CA SER A 17 -9.89 14.57 5.10
C SER A 17 -11.33 14.07 4.89
N ASN A 18 -11.64 13.53 3.71
CA ASN A 18 -12.93 12.88 3.40
C ASN A 18 -12.88 11.34 3.49
N GLY A 19 -11.88 10.78 4.15
CA GLY A 19 -11.85 9.37 4.54
C GLY A 19 -11.24 8.41 3.51
N ALA A 20 -10.51 8.90 2.51
CA ALA A 20 -9.76 8.01 1.63
C ALA A 20 -8.76 7.16 2.44
N SER A 21 -8.70 5.87 2.16
CA SER A 21 -7.74 4.95 2.77
C SER A 21 -6.52 4.69 1.90
N VAL A 22 -6.69 4.77 0.59
CA VAL A 22 -5.63 4.58 -0.42
C VAL A 22 -5.72 5.72 -1.43
N ILE A 23 -4.58 6.27 -1.82
CA ILE A 23 -4.46 7.32 -2.83
C ILE A 23 -3.52 6.83 -3.93
N SER A 24 -4.06 6.57 -5.13
CA SER A 24 -3.34 6.03 -6.27
C SER A 24 -2.96 7.14 -7.24
N ASN A 25 -1.66 7.20 -7.64
CA ASN A 25 -1.11 8.31 -8.41
C ASN A 25 -0.29 7.82 -9.60
N SER A 26 -0.89 7.88 -10.79
CA SER A 26 -0.23 7.50 -12.04
C SER A 26 0.37 8.70 -12.78
N TRP A 27 1.08 9.57 -12.06
CA TRP A 27 1.74 10.78 -12.56
C TRP A 27 3.03 11.07 -11.79
N PHE A 28 3.84 11.97 -12.29
CA PHE A 28 5.05 12.49 -11.64
C PHE A 28 5.22 13.99 -11.92
N SER A 29 6.05 14.66 -11.11
CA SER A 29 6.46 16.04 -11.36
C SER A 29 7.97 16.08 -11.69
N PRO A 30 8.40 16.98 -12.60
CA PRO A 30 9.81 17.09 -12.94
C PRO A 30 10.67 17.64 -11.80
N THR A 31 10.07 18.42 -10.90
CA THR A 31 10.77 19.07 -9.79
C THR A 31 9.98 18.92 -8.49
N PRO A 32 10.68 18.77 -7.35
CA PRO A 32 10.06 18.83 -6.03
C PRO A 32 9.33 20.16 -5.80
N GLN A 33 8.18 20.05 -5.11
CA GLN A 33 7.32 21.19 -4.75
C GLN A 33 6.94 21.07 -3.28
N ALA A 34 7.32 21.99 -2.43
CA ALA A 34 7.09 21.91 -0.99
C ALA A 34 5.61 21.70 -0.65
N ILE A 35 4.72 22.49 -1.25
CA ILE A 35 3.28 22.39 -1.02
C ILE A 35 2.71 21.01 -1.34
N LEU A 36 3.25 20.35 -2.35
CA LEU A 36 2.84 19.01 -2.74
C LEU A 36 3.43 17.96 -1.80
N THR A 37 4.70 18.12 -1.42
CA THR A 37 5.33 17.25 -0.41
C THR A 37 4.56 17.29 0.89
N ASP A 38 4.22 18.49 1.40
CA ASP A 38 3.49 18.68 2.66
C ASP A 38 2.09 18.03 2.59
N ALA A 39 1.37 18.21 1.49
CA ALA A 39 0.04 17.63 1.31
C ALA A 39 0.08 16.07 1.29
N ILE A 40 1.08 15.48 0.63
CA ILE A 40 1.29 14.03 0.61
C ILE A 40 1.66 13.52 2.01
N GLN A 41 2.58 14.19 2.70
CA GLN A 41 2.98 13.82 4.07
C GLN A 41 1.81 13.93 5.05
N ASN A 42 0.95 14.94 4.90
CA ASN A 42 -0.27 15.07 5.69
C ASN A 42 -1.22 13.89 5.47
N ALA A 43 -1.41 13.44 4.22
CA ALA A 43 -2.22 12.25 3.93
C ALA A 43 -1.62 10.98 4.58
N ILE A 44 -0.30 10.80 4.50
CA ILE A 44 0.44 9.68 5.09
C ILE A 44 0.37 9.70 6.62
N SER A 45 0.40 10.86 7.25
CA SER A 45 0.46 10.99 8.72
C SER A 45 -0.93 11.06 9.36
N ASN A 46 -1.84 11.84 8.79
CA ASN A 46 -3.11 12.21 9.42
C ASN A 46 -4.32 11.42 8.89
N GLY A 47 -4.20 10.83 7.71
CA GLY A 47 -5.28 10.04 7.12
C GLY A 47 -5.72 8.88 8.03
N ARG A 48 -6.96 8.42 7.87
CA ARG A 48 -7.50 7.27 8.61
C ARG A 48 -7.34 7.38 10.13
N ASN A 49 -7.62 8.56 10.68
CA ASN A 49 -7.46 8.85 12.11
C ASN A 49 -6.04 8.59 12.64
N GLY A 50 -5.02 9.05 11.91
CA GLY A 50 -3.61 8.92 12.27
C GLY A 50 -2.96 7.59 11.91
N ARG A 51 -3.68 6.65 11.22
CA ARG A 51 -3.08 5.42 10.68
C ARG A 51 -2.40 5.63 9.34
N GLY A 52 -2.66 6.76 8.70
CA GLY A 52 -2.14 7.16 7.41
C GLY A 52 -2.89 6.57 6.21
N CYS A 53 -3.04 7.36 5.16
CA CYS A 53 -3.42 6.83 3.86
C CYS A 53 -2.26 6.07 3.22
N VAL A 54 -2.54 4.95 2.57
CA VAL A 54 -1.54 4.28 1.73
C VAL A 54 -1.43 5.07 0.44
N VAL A 55 -0.29 5.73 0.23
CA VAL A 55 -0.03 6.55 -0.96
C VAL A 55 0.86 5.77 -1.92
N VAL A 56 0.38 5.57 -3.14
CA VAL A 56 1.02 4.78 -4.18
C VAL A 56 1.33 5.66 -5.38
N PHE A 57 2.55 5.58 -5.91
CA PHE A 57 2.97 6.34 -7.09
C PHE A 57 3.63 5.48 -8.15
N ALA A 58 3.32 5.77 -9.40
CA ALA A 58 4.06 5.27 -10.54
C ALA A 58 5.47 5.88 -10.61
N THR A 59 6.49 5.08 -10.96
CA THR A 59 7.89 5.54 -11.01
C THR A 59 8.25 6.37 -12.24
N GLY A 60 7.45 6.27 -13.32
CA GLY A 60 7.68 6.89 -14.62
C GLY A 60 8.19 5.91 -15.68
N ASN A 61 8.15 6.34 -16.96
CA ASN A 61 8.32 5.48 -18.14
C ASN A 61 9.54 5.87 -19.02
N HIS A 62 10.61 6.38 -18.42
CA HIS A 62 11.75 6.96 -19.13
C HIS A 62 13.01 6.10 -19.11
N ASN A 63 12.93 4.84 -18.62
CA ASN A 63 14.08 3.96 -18.42
C ASN A 63 15.22 4.66 -17.64
N SER A 64 14.87 5.39 -16.61
CA SER A 64 15.77 6.23 -15.79
C SER A 64 15.46 6.10 -14.32
N SER A 65 15.98 7.00 -13.48
CA SER A 65 15.68 7.02 -12.04
C SER A 65 14.20 7.30 -11.77
N VAL A 66 13.71 6.77 -10.63
CA VAL A 66 12.37 7.08 -10.09
C VAL A 66 12.17 8.58 -10.00
N ARG A 67 10.99 9.05 -10.37
CA ARG A 67 10.64 10.48 -10.38
C ARG A 67 9.96 10.93 -9.09
N TYR A 68 10.04 12.24 -8.83
CA TYR A 68 9.31 12.89 -7.74
C TYR A 68 7.78 12.80 -7.98
N PRO A 69 6.95 12.53 -6.95
CA PRO A 69 7.21 12.45 -5.50
C PRO A 69 7.79 11.11 -5.01
N ALA A 70 7.69 10.03 -5.78
CA ALA A 70 8.05 8.69 -5.33
C ALA A 70 9.52 8.52 -4.89
N ASN A 71 10.43 9.37 -5.38
CA ASN A 71 11.84 9.33 -4.99
C ASN A 71 12.20 10.21 -3.79
N ALA A 72 11.26 10.99 -3.26
CA ALA A 72 11.57 12.02 -2.27
C ALA A 72 10.85 11.81 -0.92
N ILE A 73 9.81 10.97 -0.88
CA ILE A 73 9.03 10.72 0.32
C ILE A 73 9.09 9.22 0.63
N PRO A 74 9.79 8.81 1.71
CA PRO A 74 10.11 7.39 1.98
C PRO A 74 8.89 6.48 2.20
N ASP A 75 7.78 7.06 2.67
CA ASP A 75 6.56 6.30 2.99
C ASP A 75 5.57 6.18 1.81
N ILE A 76 5.96 6.59 0.62
CA ILE A 76 5.25 6.33 -0.62
C ILE A 76 5.64 4.92 -1.12
N LEU A 77 4.66 4.14 -1.59
CA LEU A 77 4.93 2.93 -2.37
C LEU A 77 5.22 3.32 -3.83
N ALA A 78 6.49 3.23 -4.22
CA ALA A 78 6.97 3.50 -5.57
C ALA A 78 6.85 2.24 -6.46
N VAL A 79 6.01 2.30 -7.49
CA VAL A 79 5.63 1.13 -8.30
C VAL A 79 6.22 1.22 -9.70
N GLY A 80 7.07 0.25 -10.03
CA GLY A 80 7.59 0.01 -11.38
C GLY A 80 6.71 -0.94 -12.18
N ALA A 81 6.93 -0.95 -13.49
CA ALA A 81 6.24 -1.86 -14.41
C ALA A 81 7.09 -3.09 -14.73
N MET A 82 6.46 -4.27 -14.64
CA MET A 82 7.00 -5.54 -15.12
C MET A 82 6.42 -5.88 -16.50
N SER A 83 7.25 -6.42 -17.37
CA SER A 83 6.85 -6.98 -18.67
C SER A 83 6.28 -8.40 -18.50
N PRO A 84 5.57 -8.94 -19.51
CA PRO A 84 5.09 -10.33 -19.48
C PRO A 84 6.20 -11.38 -19.38
N CYS A 85 7.47 -10.98 -19.58
CA CYS A 85 8.64 -11.89 -19.54
C CYS A 85 9.32 -11.94 -18.17
N GLU A 86 8.61 -11.57 -17.10
CA GLU A 86 9.13 -11.59 -15.72
C GLU A 86 10.35 -10.70 -15.49
N GLU A 87 10.47 -9.63 -16.26
CA GLU A 87 11.56 -8.65 -16.12
C GLU A 87 10.99 -7.23 -15.95
N ARG A 88 11.81 -6.32 -15.39
CA ARG A 88 11.46 -4.90 -15.43
C ARG A 88 11.21 -4.48 -16.88
N LYS A 89 10.10 -3.82 -17.13
CA LYS A 89 9.86 -3.27 -18.47
C LYS A 89 11.00 -2.36 -18.88
N ASN A 90 11.67 -2.71 -19.97
CA ASN A 90 12.73 -1.95 -20.61
C ASN A 90 12.56 -1.97 -22.14
N PRO A 91 13.26 -1.10 -22.91
CA PRO A 91 13.07 -1.01 -24.36
C PRO A 91 13.33 -2.30 -25.15
N ASN A 92 14.04 -3.26 -24.54
CA ASN A 92 14.40 -4.54 -25.17
C ASN A 92 13.53 -5.70 -24.63
N SER A 93 12.52 -5.42 -23.82
CA SER A 93 11.61 -6.45 -23.31
C SER A 93 10.86 -7.15 -24.45
N CYS A 94 10.47 -8.39 -24.22
CA CYS A 94 9.86 -9.29 -25.23
C CYS A 94 8.52 -8.80 -25.78
N ASP A 95 7.91 -7.79 -25.17
CA ASP A 95 6.65 -7.19 -25.62
C ASP A 95 6.79 -6.31 -26.86
N GLY A 96 8.00 -5.95 -27.28
CA GLY A 96 8.30 -5.14 -28.47
C GLY A 96 8.00 -3.65 -28.31
N GLU A 97 7.64 -3.20 -27.13
CA GLU A 97 7.32 -1.80 -26.83
C GLU A 97 8.60 -1.01 -26.49
N ASN A 98 8.83 0.12 -27.16
CA ASN A 98 10.04 0.93 -26.99
C ASN A 98 9.91 1.96 -25.86
N TRP A 99 9.74 1.50 -24.61
CA TRP A 99 9.77 2.32 -23.40
C TRP A 99 10.31 1.52 -22.21
N GLY A 100 10.64 2.19 -21.11
CA GLY A 100 11.16 1.50 -19.94
C GLY A 100 10.65 2.09 -18.63
N SER A 101 10.30 1.19 -17.70
CA SER A 101 9.98 1.53 -16.32
C SER A 101 11.18 2.19 -15.65
N ASN A 102 10.96 3.29 -14.93
CA ASN A 102 11.99 3.87 -14.09
C ASN A 102 12.32 2.94 -12.92
N PHE A 103 13.56 3.00 -12.42
CA PHE A 103 14.13 2.10 -11.44
C PHE A 103 15.15 2.82 -10.54
N GLY A 104 15.75 2.13 -9.59
CA GLY A 104 16.77 2.69 -8.70
C GLY A 104 16.44 2.53 -7.23
N THR A 105 17.21 3.20 -6.37
CA THR A 105 17.25 2.97 -4.92
C THR A 105 15.92 3.23 -4.19
N THR A 106 14.99 3.95 -4.79
CA THR A 106 13.69 4.29 -4.21
C THR A 106 12.52 3.45 -4.78
N LEU A 107 12.81 2.45 -5.61
CA LEU A 107 11.79 1.53 -6.11
C LEU A 107 11.40 0.54 -5.01
N ASP A 108 10.11 0.39 -4.73
CA ASP A 108 9.64 -0.54 -3.70
C ASP A 108 9.19 -1.86 -4.30
N ILE A 109 8.41 -1.84 -5.38
CA ILE A 109 7.78 -3.04 -5.93
C ILE A 109 7.52 -2.89 -7.43
N VAL A 110 7.38 -4.00 -8.14
CA VAL A 110 6.87 -4.00 -9.51
C VAL A 110 5.50 -4.69 -9.58
N ALA A 111 4.69 -4.27 -10.53
CA ALA A 111 3.43 -4.91 -10.86
C ALA A 111 3.28 -5.01 -12.40
N PRO A 112 2.35 -5.84 -12.93
CA PRO A 112 2.09 -5.90 -14.35
C PRO A 112 1.80 -4.50 -14.92
N GLY A 113 2.55 -4.08 -15.94
CA GLY A 113 2.46 -2.75 -16.51
C GLY A 113 2.45 -2.72 -18.03
N VAL A 114 2.35 -3.89 -18.69
CA VAL A 114 2.40 -4.01 -20.15
C VAL A 114 1.25 -4.92 -20.60
N LEU A 115 0.58 -4.52 -21.69
CA LEU A 115 -0.54 -5.25 -22.29
C LEU A 115 -1.67 -5.49 -21.28
N ILE A 116 -2.04 -4.48 -20.53
CA ILE A 116 -3.07 -4.57 -19.49
C ILE A 116 -4.45 -4.34 -20.10
N PRO A 117 -5.33 -5.36 -20.09
CA PRO A 117 -6.73 -5.16 -20.46
C PRO A 117 -7.43 -4.28 -19.43
N THR A 118 -8.12 -3.25 -19.89
CA THR A 118 -8.89 -2.36 -19.01
C THR A 118 -10.11 -1.78 -19.74
N THR A 119 -10.99 -1.13 -18.98
CA THR A 119 -12.11 -0.37 -19.54
C THR A 119 -11.61 0.86 -20.26
N ASP A 120 -12.32 1.23 -21.32
CA ASP A 120 -12.13 2.47 -22.05
C ASP A 120 -13.39 3.32 -21.99
N ARG A 121 -13.36 4.51 -22.55
CA ARG A 121 -14.56 5.33 -22.71
C ARG A 121 -15.50 4.66 -23.71
N THR A 122 -16.79 4.70 -23.41
CA THR A 122 -17.82 4.04 -24.20
C THR A 122 -17.81 4.47 -25.68
N GLY A 123 -17.83 3.48 -26.55
CA GLY A 123 -17.87 3.66 -28.01
C GLY A 123 -16.60 4.32 -28.57
N ASN A 124 -16.74 5.17 -29.58
CA ASN A 124 -15.59 5.77 -30.28
C ASN A 124 -14.92 6.94 -29.54
N ALA A 125 -15.29 7.24 -28.32
CA ALA A 125 -14.74 8.36 -27.57
C ALA A 125 -13.40 8.05 -26.86
N GLY A 126 -12.99 6.77 -26.80
CA GLY A 126 -11.80 6.28 -26.14
C GLY A 126 -10.61 6.02 -27.07
N TYR A 127 -9.71 5.15 -26.62
CA TYR A 127 -8.55 4.68 -27.38
C TYR A 127 -8.91 3.57 -28.38
N SER A 128 -10.04 2.91 -28.20
CA SER A 128 -10.58 1.92 -29.11
C SER A 128 -11.99 2.30 -29.56
N SER A 129 -12.53 1.58 -30.55
CA SER A 129 -13.93 1.73 -30.97
C SER A 129 -14.94 1.01 -30.07
N GLY A 130 -14.47 0.32 -29.06
CA GLY A 130 -15.27 -0.42 -28.06
C GLY A 130 -15.13 0.17 -26.67
N ASP A 131 -15.65 -0.55 -25.68
CA ASP A 131 -15.66 -0.14 -24.28
C ASP A 131 -14.42 -0.63 -23.50
N TYR A 132 -13.49 -1.28 -24.18
CA TYR A 132 -12.29 -1.90 -23.62
C TYR A 132 -11.06 -1.67 -24.48
N ILE A 133 -9.90 -1.59 -23.82
CA ILE A 133 -8.58 -1.60 -24.46
C ILE A 133 -7.79 -2.79 -23.89
N LEU A 134 -7.01 -3.49 -24.76
CA LEU A 134 -6.31 -4.72 -24.38
C LEU A 134 -4.80 -4.51 -24.16
N ASN A 135 -4.29 -3.34 -24.47
CA ASN A 135 -2.86 -3.03 -24.48
C ASN A 135 -2.55 -1.72 -23.79
N PHE A 136 -3.21 -1.45 -22.66
CA PHE A 136 -2.85 -0.29 -21.84
C PHE A 136 -1.50 -0.53 -21.19
N ASN A 137 -0.58 0.44 -21.29
CA ASN A 137 0.81 0.31 -20.90
C ASN A 137 1.24 1.41 -19.92
N GLY A 138 2.32 1.13 -19.19
CA GLY A 138 3.01 2.11 -18.34
C GLY A 138 3.12 1.70 -16.88
N THR A 139 3.99 2.36 -16.15
CA THR A 139 3.97 2.33 -14.69
C THR A 139 2.65 2.87 -14.14
N SER A 140 1.93 3.64 -14.98
CA SER A 140 0.57 4.12 -14.70
C SER A 140 -0.47 3.00 -14.61
N SER A 141 -0.28 1.86 -15.33
CA SER A 141 -1.13 0.68 -15.20
C SER A 141 -0.66 -0.26 -14.08
N ALA A 142 0.62 -0.27 -13.74
CA ALA A 142 1.16 -1.02 -12.63
C ALA A 142 0.73 -0.46 -11.25
N CYS A 143 0.74 0.85 -11.10
CA CYS A 143 0.41 1.55 -9.87
C CYS A 143 -0.96 1.16 -9.28
N PRO A 144 -2.07 1.14 -10.04
CA PRO A 144 -3.38 0.78 -9.49
C PRO A 144 -3.51 -0.68 -9.05
N HIS A 145 -2.69 -1.62 -9.54
CA HIS A 145 -2.67 -2.99 -9.01
C HIS A 145 -2.19 -3.01 -7.54
N VAL A 146 -1.15 -2.22 -7.23
CA VAL A 146 -0.65 -2.09 -5.86
C VAL A 146 -1.67 -1.35 -4.98
N ALA A 147 -2.28 -0.29 -5.48
CA ALA A 147 -3.33 0.44 -4.76
C ALA A 147 -4.55 -0.45 -4.47
N ALA A 148 -4.98 -1.27 -5.42
CA ALA A 148 -6.07 -2.23 -5.23
C ALA A 148 -5.71 -3.30 -4.18
N THR A 149 -4.47 -3.80 -4.21
CA THR A 149 -3.98 -4.75 -3.19
C THR A 149 -3.97 -4.12 -1.81
N ALA A 150 -3.52 -2.85 -1.67
CA ALA A 150 -3.58 -2.13 -0.41
C ALA A 150 -5.02 -1.96 0.10
N ALA A 151 -5.97 -1.68 -0.79
CA ALA A 151 -7.39 -1.59 -0.44
C ALA A 151 -7.95 -2.94 0.04
N LEU A 152 -7.59 -4.05 -0.61
CA LEU A 152 -7.97 -5.40 -0.18
C LEU A 152 -7.36 -5.75 1.20
N ILE A 153 -6.10 -5.43 1.45
CA ILE A 153 -5.46 -5.60 2.77
C ILE A 153 -6.24 -4.84 3.84
N LEU A 154 -6.60 -3.59 3.56
CA LEU A 154 -7.34 -2.74 4.49
C LEU A 154 -8.82 -3.17 4.66
N SER A 155 -9.41 -3.84 3.68
CA SER A 155 -10.74 -4.44 3.84
C SER A 155 -10.73 -5.63 4.78
N GLU A 156 -9.62 -6.39 4.81
CA GLU A 156 -9.44 -7.51 5.74
C GLU A 156 -9.05 -7.03 7.15
N ASN A 157 -8.21 -5.99 7.24
CA ASN A 157 -7.83 -5.40 8.53
C ASN A 157 -7.73 -3.87 8.43
N PRO A 158 -8.81 -3.14 8.74
CA PRO A 158 -8.85 -1.68 8.65
C PRO A 158 -8.00 -0.97 9.70
N LEU A 159 -7.45 -1.69 10.68
CA LEU A 159 -6.63 -1.11 11.76
C LEU A 159 -5.15 -0.99 11.40
N LEU A 160 -4.70 -1.61 10.33
CA LEU A 160 -3.31 -1.52 9.89
C LEU A 160 -2.94 -0.07 9.56
N THR A 161 -1.75 0.34 10.00
CA THR A 161 -1.16 1.62 9.56
C THR A 161 -0.74 1.52 8.09
N GLN A 162 -0.55 2.65 7.43
CA GLN A 162 -0.03 2.68 6.07
C GLN A 162 1.30 1.93 5.95
N LYS A 163 2.19 2.08 6.95
CA LYS A 163 3.47 1.37 6.98
C LYS A 163 3.28 -0.14 7.07
N GLN A 164 2.38 -0.63 7.91
CA GLN A 164 2.10 -2.07 8.01
C GLN A 164 1.55 -2.63 6.70
N VAL A 165 0.72 -1.88 5.97
CA VAL A 165 0.25 -2.27 4.64
C VAL A 165 1.41 -2.34 3.64
N ALA A 166 2.31 -1.34 3.64
CA ALA A 166 3.51 -1.35 2.81
C ALA A 166 4.41 -2.56 3.15
N ASP A 167 4.69 -2.80 4.44
CA ASP A 167 5.50 -3.93 4.92
C ASP A 167 4.92 -5.29 4.48
N ILE A 168 3.59 -5.44 4.49
CA ILE A 168 2.92 -6.65 4.01
C ILE A 168 3.13 -6.82 2.50
N ILE A 169 2.87 -5.79 1.70
CA ILE A 169 3.04 -5.81 0.24
C ILE A 169 4.48 -6.15 -0.13
N GLU A 170 5.44 -5.48 0.46
CA GLU A 170 6.87 -5.65 0.19
C GLU A 170 7.39 -7.03 0.62
N SER A 171 7.05 -7.48 1.82
CA SER A 171 7.53 -8.77 2.36
C SER A 171 6.90 -9.99 1.71
N THR A 172 5.79 -9.84 1.01
CA THR A 172 5.11 -10.92 0.28
C THR A 172 5.36 -10.88 -1.23
N ALA A 173 6.15 -9.91 -1.70
CA ALA A 173 6.49 -9.78 -3.10
C ALA A 173 7.22 -11.03 -3.62
N GLN A 174 6.82 -11.51 -4.79
CA GLN A 174 7.38 -12.69 -5.42
C GLN A 174 8.70 -12.36 -6.11
N LYS A 175 9.73 -13.13 -5.85
CA LYS A 175 11.00 -13.03 -6.57
C LYS A 175 10.83 -13.69 -7.94
N VAL A 176 10.90 -12.89 -8.98
CA VAL A 176 10.72 -13.32 -10.38
C VAL A 176 11.89 -12.85 -11.23
N GLY A 177 12.03 -13.43 -12.40
CA GLY A 177 13.09 -13.10 -13.35
C GLY A 177 14.48 -13.54 -12.90
N ASN A 178 15.48 -13.22 -13.73
CA ASN A 178 16.87 -13.58 -13.46
C ASN A 178 17.63 -12.44 -12.77
N TYR A 179 17.16 -12.05 -11.56
CA TYR A 179 17.74 -10.96 -10.78
C TYR A 179 18.37 -11.46 -9.49
N SER A 180 19.53 -10.90 -9.12
CA SER A 180 20.21 -11.20 -7.86
C SER A 180 19.66 -10.31 -6.74
N TYR A 181 18.57 -10.74 -6.12
CA TYR A 181 18.01 -10.06 -4.95
C TYR A 181 18.91 -10.25 -3.73
N SER A 182 19.25 -9.18 -3.03
CA SER A 182 20.13 -9.21 -1.87
C SER A 182 19.60 -8.39 -0.70
N SER A 183 20.06 -8.68 0.51
CA SER A 183 19.79 -7.83 1.67
C SER A 183 20.44 -6.47 1.46
N THR A 184 19.65 -5.42 1.57
CA THR A 184 20.06 -4.05 1.28
C THR A 184 19.75 -3.15 2.46
N ASN A 185 20.70 -2.30 2.84
CA ASN A 185 20.51 -1.35 3.94
C ASN A 185 19.32 -0.42 3.64
N GLY A 186 18.45 -0.18 4.63
CA GLY A 186 17.24 0.60 4.46
C GLY A 186 16.07 -0.16 3.79
N ARG A 187 16.21 -1.47 3.53
CA ARG A 187 15.19 -2.34 2.93
C ARG A 187 14.86 -3.52 3.83
N PRO A 188 14.07 -3.30 4.93
CA PRO A 188 13.90 -4.30 6.00
C PRO A 188 12.98 -5.48 5.63
N ASN A 189 12.16 -5.35 4.59
CA ASN A 189 11.08 -6.29 4.29
C ASN A 189 11.49 -7.48 3.42
N GLY A 190 12.80 -7.76 3.34
CA GLY A 190 13.36 -8.91 2.63
C GLY A 190 14.48 -8.53 1.65
N THR A 191 14.84 -9.45 0.77
CA THR A 191 15.83 -9.16 -0.28
C THR A 191 15.24 -8.26 -1.36
N TRP A 192 16.06 -7.39 -1.91
CA TRP A 192 15.67 -6.31 -2.81
C TRP A 192 16.62 -6.22 -4.01
N HIS A 193 16.14 -5.67 -5.12
CA HIS A 193 16.93 -5.38 -6.33
C HIS A 193 16.55 -4.02 -6.91
N GLN A 194 17.51 -3.24 -7.40
CA GLN A 194 17.28 -1.88 -7.88
C GLN A 194 16.31 -1.75 -9.08
N GLU A 195 16.14 -2.83 -9.86
CA GLU A 195 15.23 -2.86 -11.01
C GLU A 195 13.87 -3.47 -10.70
N MET A 196 13.77 -4.25 -9.63
CA MET A 196 12.57 -5.01 -9.28
C MET A 196 11.99 -4.64 -7.91
N GLY A 197 12.67 -3.77 -7.16
CA GLY A 197 12.28 -3.51 -5.78
C GLY A 197 12.32 -4.80 -4.95
N TYR A 198 11.31 -5.01 -4.12
CA TYR A 198 11.13 -6.26 -3.40
C TYR A 198 10.66 -7.42 -4.29
N GLY A 199 10.26 -7.17 -5.53
CA GLY A 199 9.80 -8.17 -6.50
C GLY A 199 8.44 -7.84 -7.10
N LEU A 200 7.80 -8.85 -7.69
CA LEU A 200 6.46 -8.76 -8.25
C LEU A 200 5.41 -8.75 -7.15
N LEU A 201 4.46 -7.85 -7.24
CA LEU A 201 3.26 -7.82 -6.41
C LEU A 201 2.56 -9.19 -6.37
N ASN A 202 2.34 -9.70 -5.17
CA ASN A 202 1.59 -10.94 -4.94
C ASN A 202 0.40 -10.68 -4.00
N THR A 203 -0.72 -10.30 -4.59
CA THR A 203 -1.95 -9.99 -3.84
C THR A 203 -2.44 -11.17 -3.00
N PHE A 204 -2.36 -12.39 -3.55
CA PHE A 204 -2.77 -13.58 -2.80
C PHE A 204 -1.94 -13.79 -1.54
N ALA A 205 -0.60 -13.73 -1.66
CA ALA A 205 0.29 -13.88 -0.51
C ALA A 205 0.11 -12.75 0.51
N ALA A 206 -0.13 -11.52 0.05
CA ALA A 206 -0.40 -10.38 0.93
C ALA A 206 -1.68 -10.58 1.77
N ILE A 207 -2.77 -11.00 1.15
CA ILE A 207 -4.03 -11.30 1.85
C ILE A 207 -3.88 -12.51 2.78
N ALA A 208 -3.23 -13.57 2.31
CA ALA A 208 -2.96 -14.76 3.14
C ALA A 208 -2.16 -14.39 4.40
N LYS A 209 -1.16 -13.50 4.26
CA LYS A 209 -0.38 -13.00 5.41
C LYS A 209 -1.25 -12.24 6.41
N VAL A 210 -2.13 -11.34 5.96
CA VAL A 210 -3.06 -10.63 6.84
C VAL A 210 -3.95 -11.62 7.60
N LYS A 211 -4.51 -12.61 6.90
CA LYS A 211 -5.39 -13.62 7.49
C LYS A 211 -4.67 -14.57 8.44
N SER A 212 -3.39 -14.82 8.26
CA SER A 212 -2.61 -15.66 9.17
C SER A 212 -2.16 -14.94 10.45
N GLU A 213 -2.25 -13.61 10.49
CA GLU A 213 -1.81 -12.85 11.64
C GLU A 213 -2.74 -13.02 12.84
N THR A 214 -2.15 -13.41 13.99
CA THR A 214 -2.82 -13.52 15.27
C THR A 214 -2.33 -12.43 16.22
N LEU A 215 -3.25 -11.67 16.81
CA LEU A 215 -2.96 -10.81 17.94
C LEU A 215 -2.99 -11.64 19.23
N ASN A 216 -1.85 -11.84 19.85
CA ASN A 216 -1.74 -12.36 21.20
C ASN A 216 -1.78 -11.21 22.20
N PHE A 217 -2.94 -10.98 22.80
CA PHE A 217 -3.18 -9.91 23.75
C PHE A 217 -3.20 -10.51 25.16
N SER A 218 -2.03 -10.68 25.76
CA SER A 218 -1.87 -11.47 26.97
C SER A 218 -1.10 -10.70 28.07
N ASN A 219 -1.41 -11.02 29.33
CA ASN A 219 -0.76 -10.43 30.52
C ASN A 219 -0.85 -8.90 30.55
N GLN A 220 -2.01 -8.35 30.25
CA GLN A 220 -2.24 -6.90 30.17
C GLN A 220 -3.09 -6.40 31.35
N ASN A 221 -2.60 -5.35 32.01
CA ASN A 221 -3.41 -4.53 32.91
C ASN A 221 -3.70 -3.19 32.21
N LEU A 222 -4.93 -2.95 31.85
CA LEU A 222 -5.35 -1.73 31.16
C LEU A 222 -5.93 -0.74 32.16
N TYR A 223 -5.33 0.42 32.22
CA TYR A 223 -5.75 1.56 33.04
C TYR A 223 -6.22 2.75 32.17
N SER A 224 -6.14 2.61 30.86
CA SER A 224 -6.63 3.58 29.84
C SER A 224 -7.25 2.83 28.68
N SER A 225 -8.10 3.52 27.91
CA SER A 225 -8.78 2.91 26.77
C SER A 225 -7.78 2.49 25.68
N LEU A 226 -8.01 1.32 25.11
CA LEU A 226 -7.22 0.74 24.03
C LEU A 226 -8.15 0.20 22.93
N PHE A 227 -7.82 0.49 21.68
CA PHE A 227 -8.43 -0.09 20.51
C PHE A 227 -7.37 -0.87 19.73
N THR A 228 -7.56 -2.18 19.54
CA THR A 228 -6.61 -3.06 18.84
C THR A 228 -7.34 -4.22 18.17
N GLY A 229 -6.68 -4.85 17.19
CA GLY A 229 -7.24 -6.04 16.54
C GLY A 229 -6.35 -6.59 15.45
N LYS A 230 -6.66 -7.82 15.02
CA LYS A 230 -6.09 -8.54 13.87
C LYS A 230 -7.09 -9.57 13.37
N TRP A 231 -6.74 -10.30 12.31
CA TRP A 231 -7.61 -11.34 11.75
C TRP A 231 -8.02 -12.39 12.80
N ASN A 232 -7.04 -12.88 13.56
CA ASN A 232 -7.29 -13.70 14.74
C ASN A 232 -6.84 -12.96 16.00
N VAL A 233 -7.62 -13.05 17.07
CA VAL A 233 -7.29 -12.45 18.36
C VAL A 233 -7.33 -13.53 19.45
N VAL A 234 -6.26 -13.62 20.22
CA VAL A 234 -6.21 -14.47 21.44
C VAL A 234 -5.90 -13.56 22.63
N ALA A 235 -6.85 -13.44 23.54
CA ALA A 235 -6.72 -12.63 24.75
C ALA A 235 -6.65 -13.55 25.99
N ASN A 236 -5.55 -13.45 26.77
CA ASN A 236 -5.33 -14.25 27.95
C ASN A 236 -4.86 -13.37 29.11
N ASN A 237 -5.29 -13.65 30.34
CA ASN A 237 -4.84 -12.95 31.52
C ASN A 237 -4.88 -11.42 31.35
N VAL A 238 -6.06 -10.89 31.06
CA VAL A 238 -6.28 -9.47 30.81
C VAL A 238 -7.17 -8.91 31.90
N ASN A 239 -6.77 -7.77 32.45
CA ASN A 239 -7.56 -7.01 33.42
C ASN A 239 -7.81 -5.60 32.89
N VAL A 240 -9.09 -5.22 32.74
CA VAL A 240 -9.54 -3.88 32.32
C VAL A 240 -10.11 -3.17 33.52
N SER A 241 -9.49 -2.07 33.95
CA SER A 241 -9.80 -1.36 35.19
C SER A 241 -9.74 0.17 35.01
N ASN A 242 -10.06 0.89 36.05
CA ASN A 242 -9.96 2.35 36.08
C ASN A 242 -10.79 3.07 35.00
N ASN A 243 -12.01 2.58 34.75
CA ASN A 243 -12.91 3.09 33.69
C ASN A 243 -12.33 2.99 32.27
N ALA A 244 -11.35 2.13 32.04
CA ALA A 244 -10.80 1.90 30.71
C ALA A 244 -11.80 1.17 29.81
N HIS A 245 -11.72 1.41 28.53
CA HIS A 245 -12.51 0.72 27.51
C HIS A 245 -11.54 -0.06 26.59
N LEU A 246 -11.60 -1.39 26.65
CA LEU A 246 -10.92 -2.26 25.71
C LEU A 246 -11.83 -2.55 24.51
N THR A 247 -11.35 -2.23 23.31
CA THR A 247 -12.02 -2.61 22.08
C THR A 247 -11.14 -3.61 21.34
N LEU A 248 -11.64 -4.82 21.10
CA LEU A 248 -11.01 -5.85 20.29
C LEU A 248 -11.77 -6.00 18.97
N ASN A 249 -11.04 -5.87 17.87
CA ASN A 249 -11.56 -6.11 16.52
C ASN A 249 -10.91 -7.38 15.94
N PHE A 250 -11.70 -8.24 15.29
CA PHE A 250 -11.21 -9.48 14.70
C PHE A 250 -11.85 -9.73 13.33
N GLY A 251 -11.12 -10.41 12.44
CA GLY A 251 -11.63 -10.77 11.10
C GLY A 251 -12.35 -12.12 11.09
N GLU A 252 -11.74 -13.14 11.70
CA GLU A 252 -12.26 -14.51 11.66
C GLU A 252 -12.59 -15.05 13.04
N GLN A 253 -11.66 -15.00 13.98
CA GLN A 253 -11.80 -15.63 15.28
C GLN A 253 -11.30 -14.75 16.42
N ILE A 254 -12.04 -14.74 17.52
CA ILE A 254 -11.57 -14.26 18.80
C ILE A 254 -11.66 -15.39 19.84
N THR A 255 -10.60 -15.56 20.62
CA THR A 255 -10.53 -16.49 21.74
C THR A 255 -10.17 -15.72 22.99
N ILE A 256 -11.05 -15.78 24.00
CA ILE A 256 -10.81 -15.15 25.29
C ILE A 256 -10.65 -16.25 26.34
N ASN A 257 -9.47 -16.34 26.90
CA ASN A 257 -9.13 -17.33 27.94
C ASN A 257 -9.01 -16.70 29.32
N PRO A 258 -9.43 -17.41 30.38
CA PRO A 258 -9.23 -16.95 31.76
C PRO A 258 -7.74 -16.84 32.15
N PRO A 259 -7.42 -16.00 33.13
CA PRO A 259 -8.31 -14.99 33.69
C PRO A 259 -8.51 -13.80 32.73
N PHE A 260 -9.77 -13.38 32.55
CA PHE A 260 -10.11 -12.15 31.84
C PHE A 260 -11.14 -11.38 32.68
N THR A 261 -10.78 -10.18 33.12
CA THR A 261 -11.57 -9.40 34.06
C THR A 261 -11.87 -8.01 33.49
N VAL A 262 -13.13 -7.59 33.60
CA VAL A 262 -13.54 -6.21 33.33
C VAL A 262 -14.14 -5.68 34.63
N ASN A 263 -13.44 -4.77 35.28
CA ASN A 263 -13.85 -4.21 36.56
C ASN A 263 -15.01 -3.21 36.41
N ALA A 264 -15.72 -2.97 37.49
CA ALA A 264 -16.83 -2.02 37.52
C ALA A 264 -16.41 -0.66 36.97
N GLY A 265 -17.25 -0.08 36.10
CA GLY A 265 -16.97 1.17 35.38
C GLY A 265 -16.14 1.03 34.12
N SER A 266 -15.47 -0.12 33.90
CA SER A 266 -14.71 -0.41 32.68
C SER A 266 -15.55 -1.15 31.65
N GLN A 267 -15.13 -1.17 30.39
CA GLN A 267 -15.89 -1.74 29.28
C GLN A 267 -15.05 -2.65 28.41
N LEU A 268 -15.69 -3.66 27.83
CA LEU A 268 -15.17 -4.47 26.73
C LEU A 268 -16.13 -4.36 25.55
N SER A 269 -15.59 -4.04 24.38
CA SER A 269 -16.32 -4.11 23.11
C SER A 269 -15.61 -5.05 22.16
N ILE A 270 -16.37 -5.90 21.48
CA ILE A 270 -15.85 -6.89 20.54
C ILE A 270 -16.57 -6.69 19.21
N TYR A 271 -15.84 -6.48 18.16
CA TYR A 271 -16.37 -6.26 16.81
C TYR A 271 -15.72 -7.21 15.82
N ARG A 272 -16.51 -7.67 14.87
CA ARG A 272 -16.08 -8.40 13.68
C ARG A 272 -15.93 -7.45 12.50
#